data_f67793e2bf08d2fb536084bb8e4c4386
#
_entry.id   f67793e2bf08d2fb536084bb8e4c4386
#
_cell.length_a   1.000
_cell.length_b   1.000
_cell.length_c   1.000
_cell.angle_alpha   90.00
_cell.angle_beta   90.00
_cell.angle_gamma   90.00
#
_symmetry.space_group_name_H-M   'P 1'
#
loop_
_entity.id
_entity.type
_entity.pdbx_description
1 polymer ?
#
loop_
_entity_poly.entity_id
_entity_poly.type
_entity_poly.pdbx_seq_one_letter_code
_entity_poly.pdbx_strand_id
1 'polypeptide(L)'
;MTAATQTRALWAMLVILAAVKAGFLAVLGPVFLPDSDDYVLFANAVLAGGDWLRSLDLHSELLPLTAFRVIGYPALIALFKVLFGGAWDWFLIALQMILSLGATAMIWRLTLRLTGRMWPAAVAAAAQGLGLAFVLDQCVLTDSLHAALLTFLAAHMALGLLDRRAPGMVEALGLGLILLAAFLLREAGAVMHLALWPLILTWTLKTGGGLRRTGIVLVVFLLPLMLGIQAYKSWNQMRSGERFVTTVAQTAMYHPVLDLARRGLPVFAEDPLLSDAPGLLPLHPIPGVTFTAINRHLKTAHGMSALAVARHAETLFYDHWRRHPLDRASIYLGRMDPRYAYLAFMPLSGPERLSLWAGGTTPFPGPGEIRRNLFEHGRVDQALLLAARTLARLISTVLTAAFLIGVPIVVIRSLARGAWRPSALETRPLTFAALWLFALAWPAVYALVYLEDRYLAVTTPFVAVIGLAFIAPWAEHAVTWLRTRISPRTG
;
A
#
# COMPACT_ATOMS: atom_id res chain seq x y z
N MET A 1 28.87 13.82 -12.29
CA MET A 1 27.69 14.34 -13.05
C MET A 1 27.14 15.58 -12.37
N THR A 2 26.72 16.58 -13.16
CA THR A 2 26.17 17.84 -12.62
C THR A 2 24.74 17.68 -12.12
N ALA A 3 24.34 18.53 -11.16
CA ALA A 3 22.96 18.55 -10.66
C ALA A 3 21.93 18.81 -11.80
N ALA A 4 22.28 19.61 -12.79
CA ALA A 4 21.48 19.88 -13.97
C ALA A 4 21.18 18.60 -14.78
N THR A 5 22.17 17.71 -14.96
CA THR A 5 21.99 16.44 -15.66
C THR A 5 21.03 15.49 -14.89
N GLN A 6 21.17 15.44 -13.56
CA GLN A 6 20.28 14.64 -12.71
C GLN A 6 18.82 15.12 -12.78
N THR A 7 18.62 16.45 -12.75
CA THR A 7 17.29 17.05 -12.87
C THR A 7 16.67 16.79 -14.24
N ARG A 8 17.44 16.92 -15.34
CA ARG A 8 16.95 16.61 -16.69
C ARG A 8 16.54 15.14 -16.83
N ALA A 9 17.33 14.22 -16.29
CA ALA A 9 17.01 12.79 -16.33
C ALA A 9 15.76 12.45 -15.52
N LEU A 10 15.57 13.08 -14.35
CA LEU A 10 14.33 12.95 -13.59
C LEU A 10 13.11 13.41 -14.40
N TRP A 11 13.17 14.62 -14.98
CA TRP A 11 12.06 15.12 -15.78
C TRP A 11 11.78 14.26 -17.01
N ALA A 12 12.81 13.78 -17.71
CA ALA A 12 12.64 12.85 -18.83
C ALA A 12 11.93 11.56 -18.37
N MET A 13 12.32 10.98 -17.23
CA MET A 13 11.65 9.81 -16.67
C MET A 13 10.19 10.09 -16.33
N LEU A 14 9.89 11.20 -15.67
CA LEU A 14 8.51 11.56 -15.31
C LEU A 14 7.63 11.79 -16.54
N VAL A 15 8.17 12.44 -17.58
CA VAL A 15 7.46 12.66 -18.86
C VAL A 15 7.16 11.32 -19.56
N ILE A 16 8.14 10.41 -19.60
CA ILE A 16 7.92 9.07 -20.19
C ILE A 16 6.84 8.31 -19.41
N LEU A 17 6.92 8.30 -18.07
CA LEU A 17 5.93 7.64 -17.23
C LEU A 17 4.53 8.27 -17.37
N ALA A 18 4.45 9.60 -17.44
CA ALA A 18 3.21 10.32 -17.67
C ALA A 18 2.60 9.98 -19.04
N ALA A 19 3.42 9.94 -20.10
CA ALA A 19 2.98 9.59 -21.43
C ALA A 19 2.46 8.14 -21.51
N VAL A 20 3.15 7.19 -20.86
CA VAL A 20 2.69 5.80 -20.81
C VAL A 20 1.35 5.69 -20.07
N LYS A 21 1.23 6.32 -18.87
CA LYS A 21 -0.02 6.32 -18.09
C LYS A 21 -1.17 6.97 -18.86
N ALA A 22 -0.93 8.13 -19.47
CA ALA A 22 -1.94 8.84 -20.29
C ALA A 22 -2.36 8.04 -21.51
N GLY A 23 -1.42 7.35 -22.18
CA GLY A 23 -1.71 6.47 -23.29
C GLY A 23 -2.63 5.32 -22.90
N PHE A 24 -2.39 4.66 -21.77
CA PHE A 24 -3.28 3.61 -21.26
C PHE A 24 -4.65 4.17 -20.86
N LEU A 25 -4.69 5.32 -20.17
CA LEU A 25 -5.94 5.99 -19.84
C LEU A 25 -6.75 6.35 -21.10
N ALA A 26 -6.11 6.85 -22.15
CA ALA A 26 -6.78 7.17 -23.40
C ALA A 26 -7.39 5.95 -24.11
N VAL A 27 -6.76 4.77 -23.95
CA VAL A 27 -7.24 3.52 -24.58
C VAL A 27 -8.29 2.81 -23.74
N LEU A 28 -8.08 2.72 -22.41
CA LEU A 28 -8.93 1.92 -21.52
C LEU A 28 -10.01 2.75 -20.80
N GLY A 29 -9.83 4.07 -20.71
CA GLY A 29 -10.63 4.93 -19.85
C GLY A 29 -10.36 4.70 -18.35
N PRO A 30 -11.08 5.43 -17.48
CA PRO A 30 -11.14 5.17 -16.06
C PRO A 30 -11.67 3.77 -15.73
N VAL A 31 -10.99 3.01 -14.88
CA VAL A 31 -11.36 1.63 -14.56
C VAL A 31 -12.16 1.62 -13.24
N PHE A 32 -13.33 0.99 -13.28
CA PHE A 32 -14.20 0.79 -12.13
C PHE A 32 -14.09 -0.65 -11.64
N LEU A 33 -13.96 -0.82 -10.34
CA LEU A 33 -13.91 -2.10 -9.63
C LEU A 33 -15.10 -2.18 -8.67
N PRO A 34 -15.44 -3.34 -8.11
CA PRO A 34 -16.57 -3.46 -7.18
C PRO A 34 -16.54 -2.46 -6.01
N ASP A 35 -15.37 -2.17 -5.47
CA ASP A 35 -15.21 -1.13 -4.44
C ASP A 35 -15.49 0.29 -4.95
N SER A 36 -15.36 0.54 -6.27
CA SER A 36 -15.59 1.86 -6.86
C SER A 36 -17.06 2.27 -6.76
N ASP A 37 -17.97 1.32 -6.91
CA ASP A 37 -19.41 1.54 -6.82
C ASP A 37 -19.81 2.08 -5.45
N ASP A 38 -19.22 1.51 -4.37
CA ASP A 38 -19.43 1.99 -3.00
C ASP A 38 -19.06 3.47 -2.85
N TYR A 39 -17.90 3.87 -3.39
CA TYR A 39 -17.44 5.26 -3.31
C TYR A 39 -18.31 6.22 -4.12
N VAL A 40 -18.74 5.79 -5.32
CA VAL A 40 -19.61 6.60 -6.19
C VAL A 40 -20.99 6.75 -5.59
N LEU A 41 -21.56 5.67 -5.03
CA LEU A 41 -22.85 5.72 -4.32
C LEU A 41 -22.80 6.65 -3.12
N PHE A 42 -21.75 6.57 -2.31
CA PHE A 42 -21.58 7.48 -1.18
C PHE A 42 -21.37 8.94 -1.66
N ALA A 43 -20.61 9.18 -2.72
CA ALA A 43 -20.48 10.52 -3.31
C ALA A 43 -21.80 11.08 -3.81
N ASN A 44 -22.67 10.27 -4.41
CA ASN A 44 -24.01 10.66 -4.82
C ASN A 44 -24.88 11.02 -3.61
N ALA A 45 -24.78 10.28 -2.52
CA ALA A 45 -25.47 10.62 -1.26
C ALA A 45 -24.98 11.96 -0.70
N VAL A 46 -23.67 12.25 -0.79
CA VAL A 46 -23.09 13.54 -0.40
C VAL A 46 -23.68 14.70 -1.23
N LEU A 47 -23.84 14.50 -2.54
CA LEU A 47 -24.39 15.53 -3.44
C LEU A 47 -25.90 15.71 -3.30
N ALA A 48 -26.63 14.63 -3.07
CA ALA A 48 -28.09 14.70 -2.89
C ALA A 48 -28.49 15.43 -1.62
N GLY A 49 -27.55 15.59 -0.67
CA GLY A 49 -27.87 16.05 0.67
C GLY A 49 -28.70 14.98 1.40
N GLY A 50 -29.24 15.33 2.56
CA GLY A 50 -30.12 14.44 3.29
C GLY A 50 -29.64 14.11 4.70
N ASP A 51 -30.34 13.20 5.34
CA ASP A 51 -30.17 12.92 6.77
C ASP A 51 -28.91 12.13 7.11
N TRP A 52 -28.15 11.63 6.12
CA TRP A 52 -26.93 10.82 6.33
C TRP A 52 -25.87 11.57 7.17
N LEU A 53 -25.89 12.91 7.19
CA LEU A 53 -25.04 13.72 8.06
C LEU A 53 -25.47 13.69 9.52
N ARG A 54 -26.77 13.52 9.80
CA ARG A 54 -27.38 13.65 11.12
C ARG A 54 -27.88 12.33 11.68
N SER A 55 -28.25 11.42 10.82
CA SER A 55 -28.82 10.12 11.17
C SER A 55 -28.15 9.03 10.37
N LEU A 56 -28.00 7.86 10.97
CA LEU A 56 -27.49 6.66 10.34
C LEU A 56 -28.34 5.47 10.80
N ASP A 57 -29.20 4.95 9.92
CA ASP A 57 -29.97 3.77 10.22
C ASP A 57 -29.10 2.50 9.99
N LEU A 58 -28.49 2.06 11.09
CA LEU A 58 -27.66 0.85 11.10
C LEU A 58 -28.47 -0.45 11.16
N HIS A 59 -29.81 -0.37 11.30
CA HIS A 59 -30.69 -1.53 11.34
C HIS A 59 -31.28 -1.86 9.97
N SER A 60 -31.61 -0.84 9.17
CA SER A 60 -32.28 -1.02 7.88
C SER A 60 -31.37 -1.54 6.77
N GLU A 61 -30.08 -1.18 6.81
CA GLU A 61 -29.12 -1.51 5.76
C GLU A 61 -28.18 -2.65 6.17
N LEU A 62 -27.91 -3.57 5.22
CA LEU A 62 -26.99 -4.68 5.45
C LEU A 62 -25.56 -4.19 5.68
N LEU A 63 -25.10 -3.26 4.83
CA LEU A 63 -23.79 -2.56 4.92
C LEU A 63 -24.03 -1.08 4.62
N PRO A 64 -24.35 -0.26 5.63
CA PRO A 64 -24.58 1.17 5.40
C PRO A 64 -23.27 1.85 4.99
N LEU A 65 -23.19 2.29 3.73
CA LEU A 65 -21.97 2.81 3.11
C LEU A 65 -21.34 3.96 3.90
N THR A 66 -22.17 4.82 4.49
CA THR A 66 -21.74 5.96 5.27
C THR A 66 -21.15 5.59 6.64
N ALA A 67 -21.35 4.34 7.11
CA ALA A 67 -20.67 3.75 8.26
C ALA A 67 -19.50 2.87 7.84
N PHE A 68 -19.57 2.29 6.63
CA PHE A 68 -18.59 1.33 6.14
C PHE A 68 -17.32 2.01 5.59
N ARG A 69 -17.45 3.16 4.90
CA ARG A 69 -16.34 3.90 4.29
C ARG A 69 -16.10 5.24 4.97
N VAL A 70 -14.86 5.70 4.98
CA VAL A 70 -14.53 7.09 5.35
C VAL A 70 -14.92 8.05 4.24
N ILE A 71 -15.28 9.29 4.63
CA ILE A 71 -15.90 10.26 3.71
C ILE A 71 -14.95 10.90 2.69
N GLY A 72 -13.62 10.91 2.93
CA GLY A 72 -12.73 11.79 2.18
C GLY A 72 -12.69 11.50 0.67
N TYR A 73 -12.62 10.23 0.26
CA TYR A 73 -12.64 9.89 -1.16
C TYR A 73 -14.02 10.09 -1.80
N PRO A 74 -15.15 9.68 -1.20
CA PRO A 74 -16.49 10.08 -1.66
C PRO A 74 -16.66 11.59 -1.80
N ALA A 75 -16.19 12.39 -0.84
CA ALA A 75 -16.26 13.84 -0.91
C ALA A 75 -15.41 14.42 -2.06
N LEU A 76 -14.23 13.83 -2.31
CA LEU A 76 -13.39 14.17 -3.47
C LEU A 76 -14.11 13.85 -4.79
N ILE A 77 -14.73 12.68 -4.93
CA ILE A 77 -15.55 12.32 -6.09
C ILE A 77 -16.71 13.31 -6.26
N ALA A 78 -17.42 13.65 -5.18
CA ALA A 78 -18.51 14.61 -5.20
C ALA A 78 -18.03 15.99 -5.68
N LEU A 79 -16.90 16.47 -5.18
CA LEU A 79 -16.27 17.71 -5.63
C LEU A 79 -15.96 17.68 -7.12
N PHE A 80 -15.37 16.59 -7.62
CA PHE A 80 -15.04 16.45 -9.05
C PHE A 80 -16.28 16.36 -9.93
N LYS A 81 -17.36 15.73 -9.47
CA LYS A 81 -18.66 15.74 -10.15
C LYS A 81 -19.23 17.16 -10.27
N VAL A 82 -19.12 17.98 -9.24
CA VAL A 82 -19.56 19.39 -9.27
C VAL A 82 -18.70 20.21 -10.24
N LEU A 83 -17.38 20.02 -10.21
CA LEU A 83 -16.45 20.83 -11.00
C LEU A 83 -16.42 20.44 -12.50
N PHE A 84 -16.52 19.15 -12.80
CA PHE A 84 -16.24 18.62 -14.13
C PHE A 84 -17.42 17.84 -14.75
N GLY A 85 -18.57 17.78 -14.07
CA GLY A 85 -19.76 17.10 -14.58
C GLY A 85 -19.49 15.65 -14.98
N GLY A 86 -19.85 15.27 -16.20
CA GLY A 86 -19.70 13.90 -16.72
C GLY A 86 -18.26 13.43 -16.93
N ALA A 87 -17.26 14.33 -16.88
CA ALA A 87 -15.84 13.98 -17.05
C ALA A 87 -15.10 13.86 -15.71
N TRP A 88 -15.81 13.82 -14.59
CA TRP A 88 -15.25 13.83 -13.24
C TRP A 88 -14.21 12.73 -12.98
N ASP A 89 -14.43 11.55 -13.50
CA ASP A 89 -13.59 10.37 -13.35
C ASP A 89 -12.24 10.53 -14.04
N TRP A 90 -12.20 11.12 -15.24
CA TRP A 90 -10.97 11.44 -15.97
C TRP A 90 -10.09 12.42 -15.18
N PHE A 91 -10.68 13.46 -14.61
CA PHE A 91 -9.95 14.44 -13.80
C PHE A 91 -9.50 13.86 -12.45
N LEU A 92 -10.29 12.98 -11.85
CA LEU A 92 -9.90 12.25 -10.66
C LEU A 92 -8.69 11.35 -10.93
N ILE A 93 -8.72 10.58 -12.01
CA ILE A 93 -7.59 9.74 -12.45
C ILE A 93 -6.35 10.61 -12.76
N ALA A 94 -6.53 11.75 -13.42
CA ALA A 94 -5.42 12.68 -13.67
C ALA A 94 -4.78 13.17 -12.35
N LEU A 95 -5.58 13.52 -11.33
CA LEU A 95 -5.06 13.86 -10.01
C LEU A 95 -4.27 12.70 -9.38
N GLN A 96 -4.80 11.48 -9.44
CA GLN A 96 -4.12 10.28 -8.95
C GLN A 96 -2.77 10.09 -9.62
N MET A 97 -2.70 10.22 -10.94
CA MET A 97 -1.46 10.13 -11.71
C MET A 97 -0.45 11.22 -11.33
N ILE A 98 -0.89 12.46 -11.17
CA ILE A 98 -0.01 13.58 -10.79
C ILE A 98 0.63 13.32 -9.43
N LEU A 99 -0.16 12.92 -8.42
CA LEU A 99 0.35 12.64 -7.08
C LEU A 99 1.28 11.41 -7.06
N SER A 100 0.96 10.38 -7.83
CA SER A 100 1.79 9.19 -8.02
C SER A 100 3.13 9.52 -8.70
N LEU A 101 3.15 10.40 -9.70
CA LEU A 101 4.39 10.92 -10.32
C LEU A 101 5.21 11.76 -9.32
N GLY A 102 4.54 12.53 -8.46
CA GLY A 102 5.20 13.22 -7.34
C GLY A 102 5.88 12.25 -6.37
N ALA A 103 5.18 11.18 -5.98
CA ALA A 103 5.76 10.11 -5.16
C ALA A 103 6.94 9.41 -5.88
N THR A 104 6.82 9.17 -7.19
CA THR A 104 7.91 8.61 -8.01
C THR A 104 9.15 9.52 -8.03
N ALA A 105 8.95 10.84 -8.10
CA ALA A 105 10.06 11.80 -8.00
C ALA A 105 10.75 11.75 -6.64
N MET A 106 10.02 11.52 -5.57
CA MET A 106 10.59 11.34 -4.23
C MET A 106 11.40 10.04 -4.12
N ILE A 107 10.91 8.94 -4.70
CA ILE A 107 11.64 7.65 -4.79
C ILE A 107 12.93 7.80 -5.61
N TRP A 108 12.88 8.51 -6.75
CA TRP A 108 14.08 8.83 -7.51
C TRP A 108 15.11 9.57 -6.65
N ARG A 109 14.70 10.68 -5.99
CA ARG A 109 15.59 11.49 -5.13
C ARG A 109 16.19 10.68 -3.99
N LEU A 110 15.36 9.89 -3.32
CA LEU A 110 15.79 9.02 -2.22
C LEU A 110 16.82 8.00 -2.68
N THR A 111 16.57 7.32 -3.80
CA THR A 111 17.49 6.32 -4.35
C THR A 111 18.79 6.96 -4.80
N LEU A 112 18.72 8.11 -5.49
CA LEU A 112 19.89 8.86 -5.89
C LEU A 112 20.73 9.29 -4.68
N ARG A 113 20.08 9.76 -3.61
CA ARG A 113 20.76 10.19 -2.37
C ARG A 113 21.43 9.01 -1.64
N LEU A 114 20.79 7.85 -1.65
CA LEU A 114 21.32 6.63 -1.05
C LEU A 114 22.45 5.99 -1.87
N THR A 115 22.39 6.04 -3.20
CA THR A 115 23.33 5.31 -4.06
C THR A 115 24.41 6.22 -4.67
N GLY A 116 24.13 7.51 -4.84
CA GLY A 116 24.94 8.45 -5.61
C GLY A 116 24.88 8.22 -7.12
N ARG A 117 23.96 7.36 -7.62
CA ARG A 117 23.96 6.84 -9.00
C ARG A 117 22.61 6.99 -9.65
N MET A 118 22.59 7.31 -10.94
CA MET A 118 21.33 7.54 -11.67
C MET A 118 20.62 6.25 -12.07
N TRP A 119 21.37 5.20 -12.46
CA TRP A 119 20.73 3.98 -12.93
C TRP A 119 19.85 3.29 -11.85
N PRO A 120 20.27 3.19 -10.56
CA PRO A 120 19.38 2.69 -9.54
C PRO A 120 18.16 3.58 -9.32
N ALA A 121 18.35 4.92 -9.40
CA ALA A 121 17.25 5.87 -9.28
C ALA A 121 16.23 5.69 -10.42
N ALA A 122 16.71 5.48 -11.65
CA ALA A 122 15.85 5.20 -12.79
C ALA A 122 15.08 3.88 -12.64
N VAL A 123 15.76 2.81 -12.19
CA VAL A 123 15.11 1.50 -11.95
C VAL A 123 14.08 1.60 -10.84
N ALA A 124 14.38 2.28 -9.73
CA ALA A 124 13.43 2.48 -8.63
C ALA A 124 12.21 3.31 -9.06
N ALA A 125 12.41 4.37 -9.84
CA ALA A 125 11.34 5.18 -10.38
C ALA A 125 10.46 4.38 -11.37
N ALA A 126 11.07 3.55 -12.22
CA ALA A 126 10.35 2.65 -13.12
C ALA A 126 9.56 1.58 -12.32
N ALA A 127 10.15 1.00 -11.27
CA ALA A 127 9.48 0.06 -10.37
C ALA A 127 8.23 0.68 -9.72
N GLN A 128 8.33 1.93 -9.26
CA GLN A 128 7.19 2.67 -8.71
C GLN A 128 6.17 3.03 -9.81
N GLY A 129 6.63 3.66 -10.89
CA GLY A 129 5.77 4.26 -11.90
C GLY A 129 5.04 3.27 -12.80
N LEU A 130 5.61 2.05 -13.01
CA LEU A 130 5.06 0.98 -13.86
C LEU A 130 4.63 -0.26 -13.07
N GLY A 131 4.78 -0.26 -11.74
CA GLY A 131 4.38 -1.36 -10.85
C GLY A 131 2.93 -1.28 -10.42
N LEU A 132 2.66 -1.57 -9.14
CA LEU A 132 1.32 -1.50 -8.56
C LEU A 132 0.68 -0.11 -8.66
N ALA A 133 1.46 0.97 -8.48
CA ALA A 133 0.96 2.32 -8.62
C ALA A 133 0.41 2.60 -10.04
N PHE A 134 1.00 1.99 -11.09
CA PHE A 134 0.50 2.11 -12.45
C PHE A 134 -0.95 1.64 -12.59
N VAL A 135 -1.25 0.49 -11.99
CA VAL A 135 -2.60 -0.09 -12.02
C VAL A 135 -3.58 0.75 -11.20
N LEU A 136 -3.19 1.06 -9.97
CA LEU A 136 -4.06 1.76 -9.03
C LEU A 136 -4.38 3.19 -9.46
N ASP A 137 -3.43 3.85 -10.13
CA ASP A 137 -3.62 5.22 -10.60
C ASP A 137 -4.76 5.36 -11.63
N GLN A 138 -5.10 4.30 -12.34
CA GLN A 138 -6.13 4.28 -13.37
C GLN A 138 -7.47 3.71 -12.88
N CYS A 139 -7.52 3.28 -11.63
CA CYS A 139 -8.73 2.78 -11.01
C CYS A 139 -9.39 3.84 -10.12
N VAL A 140 -10.71 3.89 -10.12
CA VAL A 140 -11.48 4.74 -9.19
C VAL A 140 -11.45 4.11 -7.81
N LEU A 141 -10.29 4.19 -7.14
CA LEU A 141 -10.00 3.61 -5.83
C LEU A 141 -9.20 4.58 -4.96
N THR A 142 -9.33 4.42 -3.65
CA THR A 142 -8.56 5.19 -2.66
C THR A 142 -7.07 4.83 -2.66
N ASP A 143 -6.73 3.64 -3.13
CA ASP A 143 -5.41 3.02 -2.97
C ASP A 143 -4.29 3.83 -3.62
N SER A 144 -4.53 4.43 -4.80
CA SER A 144 -3.54 5.28 -5.48
C SER A 144 -3.16 6.51 -4.67
N LEU A 145 -4.16 7.32 -4.29
CA LEU A 145 -3.92 8.55 -3.52
C LEU A 145 -3.30 8.24 -2.16
N HIS A 146 -3.83 7.22 -1.47
CA HIS A 146 -3.33 6.78 -0.18
C HIS A 146 -1.87 6.32 -0.26
N ALA A 147 -1.53 5.49 -1.25
CA ALA A 147 -0.16 5.04 -1.48
C ALA A 147 0.79 6.19 -1.85
N ALA A 148 0.37 7.11 -2.71
CA ALA A 148 1.16 8.27 -3.08
C ALA A 148 1.49 9.17 -1.89
N LEU A 149 0.50 9.49 -1.03
CA LEU A 149 0.69 10.32 0.15
C LEU A 149 1.64 9.66 1.17
N LEU A 150 1.49 8.37 1.43
CA LEU A 150 2.34 7.66 2.40
C LEU A 150 3.75 7.41 1.86
N THR A 151 3.89 7.13 0.56
CA THR A 151 5.21 7.07 -0.10
C THR A 151 5.93 8.42 0.00
N PHE A 152 5.21 9.52 -0.23
CA PHE A 152 5.75 10.86 -0.06
C PHE A 152 6.21 11.10 1.38
N LEU A 153 5.37 10.81 2.39
CA LEU A 153 5.71 10.96 3.81
C LEU A 153 6.99 10.18 4.16
N ALA A 154 7.03 8.89 3.85
CA ALA A 154 8.16 8.04 4.20
C ALA A 154 9.44 8.46 3.47
N ALA A 155 9.39 8.78 2.18
CA ALA A 155 10.53 9.25 1.42
C ALA A 155 11.02 10.63 1.89
N HIS A 156 10.10 11.54 2.24
CA HIS A 156 10.45 12.86 2.77
C HIS A 156 11.17 12.77 4.12
N MET A 157 10.68 11.97 5.04
CA MET A 157 11.32 11.73 6.34
C MET A 157 12.70 11.09 6.18
N ALA A 158 12.83 10.11 5.28
CA ALA A 158 14.09 9.45 4.98
C ALA A 158 15.12 10.41 4.37
N LEU A 159 14.71 11.28 3.46
CA LEU A 159 15.56 12.34 2.90
C LEU A 159 15.97 13.36 3.96
N GLY A 160 15.07 13.81 4.81
CA GLY A 160 15.37 14.70 5.93
C GLY A 160 16.41 14.11 6.88
N LEU A 161 16.29 12.79 7.17
CA LEU A 161 17.29 12.07 7.96
C LEU A 161 18.65 12.00 7.26
N LEU A 162 18.69 11.66 5.95
CA LEU A 162 19.92 11.57 5.16
C LEU A 162 20.64 12.93 5.04
N ASP A 163 19.88 13.99 4.91
CA ASP A 163 20.40 15.36 4.80
C ASP A 163 20.75 15.97 6.17
N ARG A 164 20.54 15.23 7.25
CA ARG A 164 20.76 15.66 8.66
C ARG A 164 20.03 16.97 8.99
N ARG A 165 18.91 17.21 8.33
CA ARG A 165 18.08 18.41 8.50
C ARG A 165 17.02 18.13 9.56
N ALA A 166 17.03 18.93 10.64
CA ALA A 166 16.00 18.79 11.67
C ALA A 166 14.63 19.25 11.15
N PRO A 167 13.53 18.54 11.42
CA PRO A 167 12.20 18.98 11.03
C PRO A 167 11.79 20.25 11.78
N GLY A 168 11.23 21.21 11.04
CA GLY A 168 10.56 22.39 11.61
C GLY A 168 9.15 22.06 12.11
N MET A 169 8.57 22.88 12.97
CA MET A 169 7.21 22.68 13.47
C MET A 169 6.15 22.78 12.36
N VAL A 170 6.30 23.75 11.45
CA VAL A 170 5.42 23.91 10.28
C VAL A 170 5.50 22.69 9.37
N GLU A 171 6.70 22.14 9.17
CA GLU A 171 6.90 20.94 8.39
C GLU A 171 6.24 19.73 9.06
N ALA A 172 6.42 19.55 10.38
CA ALA A 172 5.79 18.48 11.13
C ALA A 172 4.25 18.56 11.06
N LEU A 173 3.69 19.76 11.18
CA LEU A 173 2.26 19.99 11.01
C LEU A 173 1.80 19.68 9.58
N GLY A 174 2.54 20.11 8.55
CA GLY A 174 2.24 19.80 7.15
C GLY A 174 2.24 18.30 6.87
N LEU A 175 3.23 17.57 7.39
CA LEU A 175 3.28 16.10 7.29
C LEU A 175 2.10 15.45 8.05
N GLY A 176 1.71 16.00 9.20
CA GLY A 176 0.53 15.57 9.95
C GLY A 176 -0.79 15.79 9.19
N LEU A 177 -0.92 16.91 8.46
CA LEU A 177 -2.08 17.16 7.59
C LEU A 177 -2.13 16.19 6.40
N ILE A 178 -0.98 15.83 5.82
CA ILE A 178 -0.91 14.79 4.78
C ILE A 178 -1.34 13.43 5.35
N LEU A 179 -0.93 13.12 6.59
CA LEU A 179 -1.34 11.90 7.27
C LEU A 179 -2.84 11.88 7.57
N LEU A 180 -3.42 13.01 7.97
CA LEU A 180 -4.87 13.18 8.11
C LEU A 180 -5.59 12.98 6.77
N ALA A 181 -5.08 13.55 5.67
CA ALA A 181 -5.64 13.32 4.34
C ALA A 181 -5.60 11.83 3.96
N ALA A 182 -4.50 11.13 4.24
CA ALA A 182 -4.38 9.69 4.01
C ALA A 182 -5.41 8.89 4.83
N PHE A 183 -5.68 9.29 6.09
CA PHE A 183 -6.74 8.70 6.91
C PHE A 183 -8.14 8.97 6.35
N LEU A 184 -8.43 10.18 5.92
CA LEU A 184 -9.73 10.51 5.34
C LEU A 184 -9.98 9.79 4.00
N LEU A 185 -8.94 9.43 3.26
CA LEU A 185 -9.05 8.58 2.08
C LEU A 185 -9.29 7.11 2.44
N ARG A 186 -8.65 6.64 3.54
CA ARG A 186 -8.72 5.24 3.95
C ARG A 186 -8.57 5.12 5.47
N GLU A 187 -9.54 4.48 6.11
CA GLU A 187 -9.60 4.31 7.57
C GLU A 187 -8.37 3.61 8.18
N ALA A 188 -7.70 2.76 7.39
CA ALA A 188 -6.44 2.12 7.80
C ALA A 188 -5.38 3.13 8.24
N GLY A 189 -5.42 4.38 7.74
CA GLY A 189 -4.57 5.47 8.19
C GLY A 189 -4.64 5.73 9.70
N ALA A 190 -5.77 5.37 10.35
CA ALA A 190 -5.93 5.48 11.80
C ALA A 190 -4.95 4.62 12.61
N VAL A 191 -4.45 3.53 12.04
CA VAL A 191 -3.49 2.60 12.68
C VAL A 191 -2.14 2.61 11.99
N MET A 192 -2.14 2.79 10.67
CA MET A 192 -0.95 2.69 9.84
C MET A 192 0.10 3.79 10.08
N HIS A 193 -0.27 4.89 10.75
CA HIS A 193 0.71 5.89 11.19
C HIS A 193 1.83 5.28 12.06
N LEU A 194 1.54 4.18 12.78
CA LEU A 194 2.54 3.48 13.62
C LEU A 194 3.72 2.97 12.78
N ALA A 195 3.49 2.58 11.52
CA ALA A 195 4.56 2.16 10.62
C ALA A 195 5.53 3.30 10.26
N LEU A 196 5.10 4.57 10.37
CA LEU A 196 5.96 5.74 10.13
C LEU A 196 6.82 6.13 11.35
N TRP A 197 6.52 5.59 12.54
CA TRP A 197 7.26 5.96 13.77
C TRP A 197 8.76 5.70 13.67
N PRO A 198 9.26 4.59 13.14
CA PRO A 198 10.70 4.39 12.99
C PRO A 198 11.38 5.53 12.21
N LEU A 199 10.71 6.08 11.19
CA LEU A 199 11.25 7.16 10.36
C LEU A 199 11.25 8.49 11.11
N ILE A 200 10.11 8.91 11.67
CA ILE A 200 10.00 10.22 12.35
C ILE A 200 10.85 10.27 13.63
N LEU A 201 10.90 9.17 14.40
CA LEU A 201 11.72 9.08 15.60
C LEU A 201 13.21 9.13 15.27
N THR A 202 13.68 8.31 14.34
CA THR A 202 15.11 8.32 13.95
C THR A 202 15.50 9.66 13.35
N TRP A 203 14.65 10.27 12.51
CA TRP A 203 14.91 11.59 11.93
C TRP A 203 15.07 12.64 13.02
N THR A 204 14.12 12.78 13.94
CA THR A 204 14.15 13.81 14.97
C THR A 204 15.27 13.60 15.99
N LEU A 205 15.48 12.37 16.45
CA LEU A 205 16.55 12.05 17.42
C LEU A 205 17.95 12.26 16.83
N LYS A 206 18.16 11.89 15.55
CA LYS A 206 19.47 11.98 14.91
C LYS A 206 19.86 13.39 14.51
N THR A 207 18.90 14.26 14.26
CA THR A 207 19.14 15.63 13.80
C THR A 207 19.25 16.67 14.93
N GLY A 208 19.51 16.23 16.15
CA GLY A 208 19.89 17.11 17.27
C GLY A 208 18.73 17.67 18.09
N GLY A 209 17.56 17.04 18.01
CA GLY A 209 16.36 17.53 18.73
C GLY A 209 16.33 17.24 20.23
N GLY A 210 17.09 16.27 20.73
CA GLY A 210 16.92 15.72 22.07
C GLY A 210 15.51 15.12 22.27
N LEU A 211 15.25 14.47 23.39
CA LEU A 211 13.98 13.81 23.66
C LEU A 211 12.80 14.81 23.75
N ARG A 212 13.01 15.98 24.36
CA ARG A 212 11.96 17.00 24.50
C ARG A 212 11.48 17.51 23.16
N ARG A 213 12.40 17.88 22.26
CA ARG A 213 12.05 18.36 20.89
C ARG A 213 11.41 17.25 20.09
N THR A 214 11.92 16.03 20.16
CA THR A 214 11.33 14.85 19.52
C THR A 214 9.89 14.66 19.95
N GLY A 215 9.60 14.72 21.25
CA GLY A 215 8.24 14.64 21.78
C GLY A 215 7.33 15.72 21.21
N ILE A 216 7.79 16.99 21.16
CA ILE A 216 7.01 18.09 20.60
C ILE A 216 6.74 17.87 19.10
N VAL A 217 7.75 17.49 18.31
CA VAL A 217 7.58 17.22 16.87
C VAL A 217 6.60 16.09 16.65
N LEU A 218 6.67 15.00 17.44
CA LEU A 218 5.71 13.90 17.36
C LEU A 218 4.28 14.35 17.68
N VAL A 219 4.09 15.13 18.73
CA VAL A 219 2.76 15.68 19.08
C VAL A 219 2.23 16.51 17.93
N VAL A 220 3.02 17.46 17.39
CA VAL A 220 2.61 18.32 16.29
C VAL A 220 2.30 17.50 15.02
N PHE A 221 3.10 16.48 14.72
CA PHE A 221 2.87 15.59 13.59
C PHE A 221 1.60 14.75 13.72
N LEU A 222 1.32 14.21 14.92
CA LEU A 222 0.16 13.34 15.15
C LEU A 222 -1.13 14.12 15.43
N LEU A 223 -1.03 15.36 15.89
CA LEU A 223 -2.19 16.15 16.32
C LEU A 223 -3.29 16.24 15.26
N PRO A 224 -3.03 16.57 13.97
CA PRO A 224 -4.08 16.62 12.96
C PRO A 224 -4.82 15.29 12.82
N LEU A 225 -4.08 14.17 12.76
CA LEU A 225 -4.67 12.84 12.66
C LEU A 225 -5.54 12.51 13.88
N MET A 226 -5.01 12.74 15.09
CA MET A 226 -5.74 12.43 16.33
C MET A 226 -7.01 13.27 16.47
N LEU A 227 -6.96 14.56 16.15
CA LEU A 227 -8.12 15.42 16.10
C LEU A 227 -9.12 14.97 15.03
N GLY A 228 -8.66 14.58 13.85
CA GLY A 228 -9.49 14.07 12.77
C GLY A 228 -10.20 12.77 13.16
N ILE A 229 -9.50 11.83 13.78
CA ILE A 229 -10.09 10.57 14.29
C ILE A 229 -11.15 10.87 15.36
N GLN A 230 -10.85 11.77 16.32
CA GLN A 230 -11.82 12.10 17.36
C GLN A 230 -13.04 12.85 16.82
N ALA A 231 -12.84 13.78 15.90
CA ALA A 231 -13.92 14.48 15.20
C ALA A 231 -14.82 13.48 14.46
N TYR A 232 -14.22 12.52 13.74
CA TYR A 232 -14.95 11.47 13.01
C TYR A 232 -15.76 10.57 13.97
N LYS A 233 -15.15 10.13 15.09
CA LYS A 233 -15.84 9.35 16.12
C LYS A 233 -16.97 10.13 16.78
N SER A 234 -16.78 11.43 17.04
CA SER A 234 -17.82 12.29 17.62
C SER A 234 -18.97 12.51 16.63
N TRP A 235 -18.66 12.68 15.34
CA TRP A 235 -19.68 12.75 14.30
C TRP A 235 -20.50 11.46 14.20
N ASN A 236 -19.85 10.28 14.22
CA ASN A 236 -20.55 8.99 14.25
C ASN A 236 -21.40 8.84 15.51
N GLN A 237 -20.93 9.29 16.67
CA GLN A 237 -21.70 9.26 17.91
C GLN A 237 -22.98 10.12 17.82
N MET A 238 -22.89 11.31 17.20
CA MET A 238 -24.06 12.19 17.03
C MET A 238 -25.14 11.57 16.13
N ARG A 239 -24.76 10.81 15.10
CA ARG A 239 -25.70 10.26 14.13
C ARG A 239 -26.16 8.82 14.43
N SER A 240 -25.44 8.07 15.27
CA SER A 240 -25.75 6.65 15.57
C SER A 240 -25.87 6.34 17.06
N GLY A 241 -25.50 7.27 17.93
CA GLY A 241 -25.36 7.01 19.36
C GLY A 241 -24.04 6.34 19.77
N GLU A 242 -23.16 5.94 18.83
CA GLU A 242 -21.98 5.12 19.11
C GLU A 242 -20.68 5.69 18.52
N ARG A 243 -19.58 5.53 19.28
CA ARG A 243 -18.24 6.05 18.89
C ARG A 243 -17.45 5.02 18.12
N PHE A 244 -17.33 5.18 16.82
CA PHE A 244 -16.49 4.36 15.94
C PHE A 244 -15.97 5.21 14.77
N VAL A 245 -15.00 4.69 14.01
CA VAL A 245 -14.52 5.32 12.76
C VAL A 245 -15.33 4.75 11.59
N THR A 246 -15.17 3.46 11.30
CA THR A 246 -15.92 2.73 10.27
C THR A 246 -16.15 1.31 10.73
N THR A 247 -17.06 0.61 10.07
CA THR A 247 -17.33 -0.82 10.32
C THR A 247 -16.51 -1.75 9.42
N VAL A 248 -15.80 -1.22 8.41
CA VAL A 248 -15.04 -2.05 7.45
C VAL A 248 -13.90 -2.82 8.12
N ALA A 249 -13.18 -2.18 9.07
CA ALA A 249 -12.06 -2.84 9.74
C ALA A 249 -12.51 -4.05 10.56
N GLN A 250 -13.62 -3.90 11.30
CA GLN A 250 -14.22 -4.99 12.07
C GLN A 250 -14.79 -6.07 11.15
N THR A 251 -15.52 -5.70 10.10
CA THR A 251 -16.06 -6.67 9.14
C THR A 251 -14.94 -7.45 8.45
N ALA A 252 -13.81 -6.81 8.16
CA ALA A 252 -12.64 -7.49 7.61
C ALA A 252 -12.03 -8.52 8.57
N MET A 253 -12.29 -8.45 9.87
CA MET A 253 -11.86 -9.44 10.87
C MET A 253 -12.50 -10.84 10.68
N TYR A 254 -13.55 -10.95 9.87
CA TYR A 254 -14.04 -12.26 9.43
C TYR A 254 -13.07 -13.03 8.53
N HIS A 255 -12.18 -12.36 7.77
CA HIS A 255 -11.25 -13.07 6.87
C HIS A 255 -10.40 -14.13 7.57
N PRO A 256 -9.72 -13.84 8.70
CA PRO A 256 -8.96 -14.87 9.40
C PRO A 256 -9.85 -15.98 9.98
N VAL A 257 -11.10 -15.68 10.35
CA VAL A 257 -12.06 -16.69 10.82
C VAL A 257 -12.44 -17.63 9.67
N LEU A 258 -12.69 -17.08 8.47
CA LEU A 258 -12.92 -17.89 7.27
C LEU A 258 -11.72 -18.77 6.92
N ASP A 259 -10.49 -18.29 7.12
CA ASP A 259 -9.30 -19.10 6.85
C ASP A 259 -9.16 -20.26 7.85
N LEU A 260 -9.57 -20.09 9.11
CA LEU A 260 -9.68 -21.18 10.07
C LEU A 260 -10.74 -22.22 9.65
N ALA A 261 -11.93 -21.74 9.24
CA ALA A 261 -12.98 -22.60 8.72
C ALA A 261 -12.52 -23.40 7.48
N ARG A 262 -11.76 -22.78 6.57
CA ARG A 262 -11.17 -23.46 5.40
C ARG A 262 -10.15 -24.54 5.76
N ARG A 263 -9.56 -24.46 6.95
CA ARG A 263 -8.69 -25.51 7.52
C ARG A 263 -9.48 -26.62 8.24
N GLY A 264 -10.80 -26.56 8.22
CA GLY A 264 -11.67 -27.56 8.84
C GLY A 264 -11.95 -27.33 10.32
N LEU A 265 -11.58 -26.17 10.88
CA LEU A 265 -11.92 -25.85 12.28
C LEU A 265 -13.39 -25.45 12.38
N PRO A 266 -14.13 -25.91 13.42
CA PRO A 266 -15.58 -25.71 13.55
C PRO A 266 -15.95 -24.31 14.07
N VAL A 267 -15.28 -23.28 13.58
CA VAL A 267 -15.35 -21.90 14.09
C VAL A 267 -16.75 -21.28 14.05
N PHE A 268 -17.59 -21.69 13.09
CA PHE A 268 -18.99 -21.23 13.03
C PHE A 268 -19.93 -22.06 13.89
N ALA A 269 -19.67 -23.36 14.03
CA ALA A 269 -20.44 -24.22 14.90
C ALA A 269 -20.23 -23.94 16.40
N GLU A 270 -19.06 -23.37 16.73
CA GLU A 270 -18.73 -22.96 18.10
C GLU A 270 -19.30 -21.59 18.48
N ASP A 271 -19.82 -20.83 17.52
CA ASP A 271 -20.41 -19.51 17.75
C ASP A 271 -21.93 -19.64 17.90
N PRO A 272 -22.52 -19.19 19.02
CA PRO A 272 -23.95 -19.34 19.29
C PRO A 272 -24.86 -18.64 18.27
N LEU A 273 -24.34 -17.58 17.59
CA LEU A 273 -25.12 -16.81 16.63
C LEU A 273 -24.95 -17.31 15.19
N LEU A 274 -23.98 -18.20 14.95
CA LEU A 274 -23.68 -18.73 13.60
C LEU A 274 -23.85 -20.24 13.51
N SER A 275 -24.06 -20.94 14.63
CA SER A 275 -24.17 -22.41 14.69
C SER A 275 -25.35 -22.95 13.90
N ASP A 276 -26.43 -22.18 13.77
CA ASP A 276 -27.63 -22.51 13.02
C ASP A 276 -27.73 -21.81 11.66
N ALA A 277 -26.68 -21.08 11.24
CA ALA A 277 -26.68 -20.33 10.00
C ALA A 277 -26.69 -21.26 8.77
N PRO A 278 -27.75 -21.29 7.97
CA PRO A 278 -27.84 -22.18 6.81
C PRO A 278 -26.86 -21.73 5.73
N GLY A 279 -26.19 -22.68 5.09
CA GLY A 279 -25.39 -22.44 3.90
C GLY A 279 -24.02 -21.76 4.13
N LEU A 280 -23.53 -21.69 5.37
CA LEU A 280 -22.14 -21.26 5.62
C LEU A 280 -21.12 -22.32 5.20
N LEU A 281 -21.51 -23.57 5.11
CA LEU A 281 -20.67 -24.68 4.64
C LEU A 281 -21.38 -25.42 3.49
N PRO A 282 -20.67 -25.75 2.38
CA PRO A 282 -19.27 -25.43 2.13
C PRO A 282 -19.03 -23.92 1.91
N LEU A 283 -17.87 -23.45 2.36
CA LEU A 283 -17.49 -22.05 2.23
C LEU A 283 -17.35 -21.65 0.76
N HIS A 284 -17.94 -20.49 0.40
CA HIS A 284 -17.79 -19.97 -0.95
C HIS A 284 -16.33 -19.56 -1.21
N PRO A 285 -15.77 -19.84 -2.42
CA PRO A 285 -14.40 -19.42 -2.79
C PRO A 285 -14.19 -17.92 -2.64
N ILE A 286 -15.20 -17.11 -2.96
CA ILE A 286 -15.15 -15.64 -2.83
C ILE A 286 -15.57 -15.26 -1.40
N PRO A 287 -14.67 -14.71 -0.57
CA PRO A 287 -14.98 -14.36 0.83
C PRO A 287 -16.18 -13.43 0.99
N GLY A 288 -16.34 -12.46 0.09
CA GLY A 288 -17.45 -11.49 0.13
C GLY A 288 -18.84 -12.16 0.11
N VAL A 289 -19.00 -13.28 -0.60
CA VAL A 289 -20.27 -14.04 -0.62
C VAL A 289 -20.58 -14.61 0.77
N THR A 290 -19.58 -15.20 1.43
CA THR A 290 -19.75 -15.72 2.80
C THR A 290 -20.00 -14.58 3.80
N PHE A 291 -19.32 -13.43 3.68
CA PHE A 291 -19.60 -12.27 4.54
C PHE A 291 -21.05 -11.76 4.39
N THR A 292 -21.53 -11.68 3.16
CA THR A 292 -22.92 -11.30 2.90
C THR A 292 -23.90 -12.28 3.52
N ALA A 293 -23.60 -13.59 3.46
CA ALA A 293 -24.43 -14.62 4.10
C ALA A 293 -24.42 -14.47 5.63
N ILE A 294 -23.26 -14.30 6.26
CA ILE A 294 -23.12 -14.04 7.71
C ILE A 294 -23.89 -12.78 8.10
N ASN A 295 -23.65 -11.65 7.43
CA ASN A 295 -24.32 -10.40 7.72
C ASN A 295 -25.84 -10.52 7.61
N ARG A 296 -26.32 -11.18 6.55
CA ARG A 296 -27.76 -11.42 6.35
C ARG A 296 -28.33 -12.26 7.48
N HIS A 297 -27.68 -13.37 7.82
CA HIS A 297 -28.16 -14.26 8.91
C HIS A 297 -28.23 -13.51 10.23
N LEU A 298 -27.18 -12.85 10.68
CA LEU A 298 -27.13 -12.10 11.93
C LEU A 298 -28.20 -10.99 11.99
N LYS A 299 -28.48 -10.32 10.87
CA LYS A 299 -29.54 -9.30 10.81
C LYS A 299 -30.94 -9.92 10.80
N THR A 300 -31.21 -10.97 10.00
CA THR A 300 -32.56 -11.50 9.81
C THR A 300 -32.98 -12.47 10.90
N ALA A 301 -32.08 -13.35 11.37
CA ALA A 301 -32.38 -14.31 12.41
C ALA A 301 -32.24 -13.72 13.83
N HIS A 302 -31.25 -12.84 14.04
CA HIS A 302 -30.95 -12.31 15.38
C HIS A 302 -31.24 -10.80 15.53
N GLY A 303 -31.79 -10.12 14.51
CA GLY A 303 -32.20 -8.72 14.59
C GLY A 303 -31.01 -7.73 14.82
N MET A 304 -29.79 -8.15 14.51
CA MET A 304 -28.60 -7.33 14.81
C MET A 304 -28.48 -6.13 13.87
N SER A 305 -28.09 -4.97 14.42
CA SER A 305 -27.70 -3.82 13.59
C SER A 305 -26.36 -4.09 12.88
N ALA A 306 -26.07 -3.36 11.80
CA ALA A 306 -24.80 -3.46 11.11
C ALA A 306 -23.59 -3.21 12.04
N LEU A 307 -23.73 -2.32 13.02
CA LEU A 307 -22.69 -2.08 14.01
C LEU A 307 -22.52 -3.26 14.99
N ALA A 308 -23.65 -3.88 15.41
CA ALA A 308 -23.60 -5.08 16.25
C ALA A 308 -22.93 -6.24 15.49
N VAL A 309 -23.20 -6.41 14.20
CA VAL A 309 -22.53 -7.41 13.34
C VAL A 309 -21.01 -7.14 13.26
N ALA A 310 -20.61 -5.89 13.09
CA ALA A 310 -19.19 -5.53 13.07
C ALA A 310 -18.48 -5.84 14.40
N ARG A 311 -19.15 -5.57 15.54
CA ARG A 311 -18.63 -5.95 16.87
C ARG A 311 -18.56 -7.45 17.08
N HIS A 312 -19.54 -8.18 16.58
CA HIS A 312 -19.51 -9.63 16.61
C HIS A 312 -18.30 -10.18 15.85
N ALA A 313 -17.99 -9.64 14.67
CA ALA A 313 -16.78 -10.00 13.92
C ALA A 313 -15.50 -9.76 14.73
N GLU A 314 -15.42 -8.62 15.42
CA GLU A 314 -14.31 -8.30 16.31
C GLU A 314 -14.18 -9.26 17.49
N THR A 315 -15.31 -9.57 18.16
CA THR A 315 -15.35 -10.54 19.26
C THR A 315 -14.90 -11.91 18.79
N LEU A 316 -15.46 -12.40 17.69
CA LEU A 316 -15.12 -13.69 17.11
C LEU A 316 -13.64 -13.78 16.72
N PHE A 317 -13.09 -12.71 16.17
CA PHE A 317 -11.65 -12.60 15.84
C PHE A 317 -10.77 -12.79 17.05
N TYR A 318 -11.05 -12.10 18.18
CA TYR A 318 -10.23 -12.20 19.39
C TYR A 318 -10.44 -13.54 20.10
N ASP A 319 -11.65 -14.10 20.11
CA ASP A 319 -11.91 -15.40 20.71
C ASP A 319 -11.15 -16.51 20.01
N HIS A 320 -11.08 -16.47 18.67
CA HIS A 320 -10.28 -17.45 17.94
C HIS A 320 -8.78 -17.27 18.09
N TRP A 321 -8.27 -16.06 18.36
CA TRP A 321 -6.87 -15.88 18.78
C TRP A 321 -6.58 -16.57 20.11
N ARG A 322 -7.55 -16.61 21.04
CA ARG A 322 -7.40 -17.27 22.34
C ARG A 322 -7.53 -18.80 22.23
N ARG A 323 -8.50 -19.27 21.43
CA ARG A 323 -8.80 -20.70 21.29
C ARG A 323 -7.83 -21.45 20.37
N HIS A 324 -7.40 -20.82 19.27
CA HIS A 324 -6.58 -21.41 18.21
C HIS A 324 -5.33 -20.59 17.91
N PRO A 325 -4.46 -20.29 18.91
CA PRO A 325 -3.33 -19.35 18.73
C PRO A 325 -2.31 -19.83 17.69
N LEU A 326 -2.02 -21.13 17.62
CA LEU A 326 -1.04 -21.68 16.68
C LEU A 326 -1.57 -21.67 15.23
N ASP A 327 -2.84 -22.01 15.02
CA ASP A 327 -3.46 -21.95 13.70
C ASP A 327 -3.53 -20.51 13.19
N ARG A 328 -3.89 -19.59 14.07
CA ARG A 328 -3.90 -18.14 13.78
C ARG A 328 -2.50 -17.62 13.45
N ALA A 329 -1.50 -18.00 14.25
CA ALA A 329 -0.10 -17.64 13.95
C ALA A 329 0.37 -18.22 12.61
N SER A 330 0.00 -19.46 12.31
CA SER A 330 0.32 -20.10 11.02
C SER A 330 -0.35 -19.39 9.84
N ILE A 331 -1.63 -18.97 9.96
CA ILE A 331 -2.33 -18.18 8.95
C ILE A 331 -1.64 -16.83 8.76
N TYR A 332 -1.33 -16.14 9.86
CA TYR A 332 -0.64 -14.86 9.84
C TYR A 332 0.72 -14.95 9.12
N LEU A 333 1.54 -15.93 9.48
CA LEU A 333 2.84 -16.16 8.84
C LEU A 333 2.69 -16.54 7.37
N GLY A 334 1.70 -17.36 7.02
CA GLY A 334 1.41 -17.69 5.62
C GLY A 334 0.98 -16.48 4.79
N ARG A 335 0.30 -15.50 5.40
CA ARG A 335 -0.03 -14.22 4.73
C ARG A 335 1.17 -13.29 4.57
N MET A 336 2.19 -13.44 5.42
CA MET A 336 3.47 -12.74 5.31
C MET A 336 4.39 -13.33 4.23
N ASP A 337 3.86 -14.25 3.40
CA ASP A 337 4.51 -14.75 2.20
C ASP A 337 5.30 -13.64 1.50
N PRO A 338 6.52 -13.89 0.98
CA PRO A 338 7.39 -12.87 0.39
C PRO A 338 6.84 -12.35 -0.96
N ARG A 339 5.63 -11.78 -0.93
CA ARG A 339 4.96 -11.16 -2.10
C ARG A 339 5.82 -10.12 -2.77
N TYR A 340 6.68 -9.46 -2.00
CA TYR A 340 7.70 -8.56 -2.56
C TYR A 340 8.61 -9.24 -3.60
N ALA A 341 8.82 -10.56 -3.50
CA ALA A 341 9.65 -11.30 -4.45
C ALA A 341 9.16 -11.18 -5.91
N TYR A 342 7.90 -10.86 -6.12
CA TYR A 342 7.35 -10.61 -7.47
C TYR A 342 6.74 -9.21 -7.64
N LEU A 343 6.57 -8.43 -6.56
CA LEU A 343 5.97 -7.10 -6.60
C LEU A 343 7.01 -5.97 -6.65
N ALA A 344 8.22 -6.17 -6.12
CA ALA A 344 9.23 -5.12 -6.01
C ALA A 344 9.67 -4.54 -7.37
N PHE A 345 9.60 -5.33 -8.43
CA PHE A 345 9.87 -4.89 -9.79
C PHE A 345 8.98 -5.64 -10.80
N MET A 346 7.90 -5.01 -11.26
CA MET A 346 6.93 -5.65 -12.16
C MET A 346 6.45 -4.73 -13.30
N PRO A 347 7.37 -4.21 -14.13
CA PRO A 347 7.02 -3.20 -15.13
C PRO A 347 6.09 -3.67 -16.24
N LEU A 348 5.99 -4.99 -16.45
CA LEU A 348 5.09 -5.59 -17.46
C LEU A 348 3.77 -6.06 -16.87
N SER A 349 3.77 -6.46 -15.59
CA SER A 349 2.57 -7.00 -14.94
C SER A 349 1.56 -5.90 -14.55
N GLY A 350 2.00 -4.66 -14.40
CA GLY A 350 1.11 -3.51 -14.17
C GLY A 350 0.13 -3.32 -15.33
N PRO A 351 0.59 -3.09 -16.56
CA PRO A 351 -0.26 -2.99 -17.75
C PRO A 351 -1.16 -4.20 -17.98
N GLU A 352 -0.65 -5.42 -17.72
CA GLU A 352 -1.42 -6.66 -17.85
C GLU A 352 -2.59 -6.72 -16.86
N ARG A 353 -2.33 -6.44 -15.57
CA ARG A 353 -3.38 -6.41 -14.54
C ARG A 353 -4.43 -5.35 -14.84
N LEU A 354 -4.00 -4.17 -15.30
CA LEU A 354 -4.92 -3.10 -15.65
C LEU A 354 -5.86 -3.52 -16.77
N SER A 355 -5.34 -4.15 -17.84
CA SER A 355 -6.15 -4.64 -18.94
C SER A 355 -7.17 -5.70 -18.49
N LEU A 356 -6.77 -6.61 -17.59
CA LEU A 356 -7.67 -7.59 -16.98
C LEU A 356 -8.77 -6.91 -16.16
N TRP A 357 -8.43 -5.93 -15.36
CA TRP A 357 -9.40 -5.22 -14.54
C TRP A 357 -10.35 -4.32 -15.32
N ALA A 358 -9.91 -3.84 -16.49
CA ALA A 358 -10.75 -3.12 -17.42
C ALA A 358 -11.75 -4.02 -18.18
N GLY A 359 -11.85 -5.31 -17.86
CA GLY A 359 -12.74 -6.26 -18.51
C GLY A 359 -12.27 -6.72 -19.89
N GLY A 360 -11.03 -6.37 -20.25
CA GLY A 360 -10.39 -6.77 -21.51
C GLY A 360 -9.81 -8.18 -21.46
N THR A 361 -9.63 -8.78 -22.63
CA THR A 361 -8.69 -9.90 -22.79
C THR A 361 -7.28 -9.37 -22.57
N THR A 362 -6.44 -10.09 -21.85
CA THR A 362 -5.06 -9.67 -21.67
C THR A 362 -4.39 -9.52 -23.02
N PRO A 363 -3.80 -8.35 -23.35
CA PRO A 363 -2.96 -8.22 -24.54
C PRO A 363 -1.69 -9.08 -24.42
N PHE A 364 -1.46 -9.61 -23.22
CA PHE A 364 -0.32 -10.45 -22.89
C PHE A 364 -0.81 -11.83 -22.50
N PRO A 365 -0.58 -12.87 -23.32
CA PRO A 365 -0.94 -14.23 -23.01
C PRO A 365 -0.29 -14.70 -21.71
N GLY A 366 -0.97 -15.57 -20.97
CA GLY A 366 -0.45 -16.15 -19.73
C GLY A 366 0.84 -16.94 -19.96
N PRO A 367 1.69 -17.15 -18.93
CA PRO A 367 2.96 -17.88 -19.11
C PRO A 367 2.82 -19.28 -19.75
N GLY A 368 1.72 -19.99 -19.45
CA GLY A 368 1.41 -21.29 -20.06
C GLY A 368 1.03 -21.17 -21.53
N GLU A 369 0.28 -20.13 -21.90
CA GLU A 369 -0.11 -19.86 -23.27
C GLU A 369 1.09 -19.37 -24.10
N ILE A 370 1.94 -18.49 -23.54
CA ILE A 370 3.19 -18.09 -24.18
C ILE A 370 4.05 -19.31 -24.49
N ARG A 371 4.18 -20.21 -23.51
CA ARG A 371 4.97 -21.41 -23.67
C ARG A 371 4.40 -22.32 -24.77
N ARG A 372 3.09 -22.52 -24.81
CA ARG A 372 2.40 -23.27 -25.84
C ARG A 372 2.61 -22.63 -27.22
N ASN A 373 2.34 -21.34 -27.36
CA ASN A 373 2.48 -20.61 -28.62
C ASN A 373 3.92 -20.61 -29.14
N LEU A 374 4.92 -20.58 -28.22
CA LEU A 374 6.33 -20.65 -28.57
C LEU A 374 6.68 -22.04 -29.13
N PHE A 375 6.31 -23.14 -28.43
CA PHE A 375 6.71 -24.49 -28.79
C PHE A 375 5.84 -25.14 -29.86
N GLU A 376 4.53 -24.81 -29.90
CA GLU A 376 3.59 -25.40 -30.88
C GLU A 376 3.43 -24.54 -32.13
N HIS A 377 3.61 -23.22 -32.03
CA HIS A 377 3.35 -22.29 -33.14
C HIS A 377 4.58 -21.47 -33.57
N GLY A 378 5.76 -21.70 -32.96
CA GLY A 378 7.03 -21.04 -33.30
C GLY A 378 7.05 -19.52 -33.13
N ARG A 379 6.21 -18.97 -32.24
CA ARG A 379 6.08 -17.52 -32.01
C ARG A 379 7.22 -16.95 -31.20
N VAL A 380 8.29 -16.52 -31.89
CA VAL A 380 9.51 -15.96 -31.26
C VAL A 380 9.25 -14.66 -30.51
N ASP A 381 8.27 -13.84 -30.95
CA ASP A 381 7.83 -12.63 -30.24
C ASP A 381 7.42 -12.93 -28.79
N GLN A 382 6.83 -14.07 -28.54
CA GLN A 382 6.42 -14.51 -27.21
C GLN A 382 7.56 -15.03 -26.36
N ALA A 383 8.65 -15.52 -26.97
CA ALA A 383 9.87 -15.88 -26.25
C ALA A 383 10.50 -14.65 -25.59
N LEU A 384 10.54 -13.51 -26.30
CA LEU A 384 11.04 -12.26 -25.75
C LEU A 384 10.20 -11.76 -24.58
N LEU A 385 8.86 -11.85 -24.68
CA LEU A 385 7.97 -11.49 -23.58
C LEU A 385 8.17 -12.39 -22.36
N LEU A 386 8.31 -13.70 -22.56
CA LEU A 386 8.57 -14.65 -21.47
C LEU A 386 9.92 -14.38 -20.81
N ALA A 387 10.96 -14.13 -21.62
CA ALA A 387 12.28 -13.76 -21.12
C ALA A 387 12.25 -12.47 -20.31
N ALA A 388 11.57 -11.43 -20.80
CA ALA A 388 11.41 -10.15 -20.11
C ALA A 388 10.66 -10.30 -18.76
N ARG A 389 9.59 -11.10 -18.72
CA ARG A 389 8.87 -11.41 -17.47
C ARG A 389 9.73 -12.18 -16.48
N THR A 390 10.46 -13.19 -16.98
CA THR A 390 11.37 -13.99 -16.13
C THR A 390 12.48 -13.13 -15.55
N LEU A 391 13.07 -12.26 -16.37
CA LEU A 391 14.08 -11.31 -15.93
C LEU A 391 13.52 -10.32 -14.89
N ALA A 392 12.34 -9.75 -15.11
CA ALA A 392 11.70 -8.85 -14.15
C ALA A 392 11.43 -9.55 -12.82
N ARG A 393 10.97 -10.82 -12.86
CA ARG A 393 10.76 -11.62 -11.64
C ARG A 393 12.06 -11.94 -10.92
N LEU A 394 13.12 -12.27 -11.66
CA LEU A 394 14.44 -12.50 -11.09
C LEU A 394 14.97 -11.23 -10.42
N ILE A 395 14.87 -10.08 -11.08
CA ILE A 395 15.24 -8.78 -10.50
C ILE A 395 14.44 -8.52 -9.23
N SER A 396 13.13 -8.69 -9.25
CA SER A 396 12.28 -8.52 -8.07
C SER A 396 12.69 -9.42 -6.91
N THR A 397 12.97 -10.70 -7.18
CA THR A 397 13.44 -11.66 -6.17
C THR A 397 14.79 -11.25 -5.57
N VAL A 398 15.74 -10.84 -6.41
CA VAL A 398 17.08 -10.38 -5.98
C VAL A 398 16.96 -9.09 -5.14
N LEU A 399 16.12 -8.14 -5.54
CA LEU A 399 15.87 -6.92 -4.76
C LEU A 399 15.26 -7.23 -3.40
N THR A 400 14.32 -8.17 -3.36
CA THR A 400 13.67 -8.60 -2.10
C THR A 400 14.65 -9.34 -1.20
N ALA A 401 15.48 -10.23 -1.74
CA ALA A 401 16.51 -10.91 -0.96
C ALA A 401 17.53 -9.89 -0.39
N ALA A 402 17.98 -8.94 -1.21
CA ALA A 402 18.87 -7.87 -0.76
C ALA A 402 18.22 -6.99 0.32
N PHE A 403 16.93 -6.69 0.20
CA PHE A 403 16.15 -5.98 1.21
C PHE A 403 16.06 -6.78 2.53
N LEU A 404 15.72 -8.05 2.48
CA LEU A 404 15.51 -8.87 3.68
C LEU A 404 16.81 -9.20 4.42
N ILE A 405 17.90 -9.42 3.69
CA ILE A 405 19.18 -9.87 4.24
C ILE A 405 20.14 -8.70 4.43
N GLY A 406 20.16 -7.75 3.51
CA GLY A 406 21.13 -6.65 3.50
C GLY A 406 21.02 -5.73 4.71
N VAL A 407 19.78 -5.33 5.10
CA VAL A 407 19.60 -4.43 6.24
C VAL A 407 20.01 -5.07 7.57
N PRO A 408 19.57 -6.30 7.91
CA PRO A 408 20.07 -6.99 9.10
C PRO A 408 21.60 -7.08 9.15
N ILE A 409 22.26 -7.41 8.04
CA ILE A 409 23.73 -7.48 7.98
C ILE A 409 24.36 -6.11 8.30
N VAL A 410 23.84 -5.02 7.74
CA VAL A 410 24.37 -3.67 8.01
C VAL A 410 24.16 -3.27 9.45
N VAL A 411 22.98 -3.56 10.01
CA VAL A 411 22.67 -3.27 11.43
C VAL A 411 23.60 -4.08 12.35
N ILE A 412 23.72 -5.40 12.14
CA ILE A 412 24.57 -6.28 12.94
C ILE A 412 26.05 -5.81 12.88
N ARG A 413 26.56 -5.52 11.69
CA ARG A 413 27.93 -5.00 11.52
C ARG A 413 28.14 -3.66 12.23
N SER A 414 27.15 -2.79 12.23
CA SER A 414 27.23 -1.50 12.90
C SER A 414 27.24 -1.69 14.42
N LEU A 415 26.43 -2.61 14.94
CA LEU A 415 26.42 -2.96 16.37
C LEU A 415 27.74 -3.63 16.80
N ALA A 416 28.26 -4.55 16.01
CA ALA A 416 29.54 -5.23 16.27
C ALA A 416 30.74 -4.27 16.33
N ARG A 417 30.66 -3.09 15.67
CA ARG A 417 31.66 -2.03 15.75
C ARG A 417 31.50 -1.12 16.99
N GLY A 418 30.68 -1.52 17.96
CA GLY A 418 30.46 -0.77 19.19
C GLY A 418 29.42 0.35 19.11
N ALA A 419 28.66 0.44 18.00
CA ALA A 419 27.61 1.45 17.82
C ALA A 419 26.29 1.04 18.49
N TRP A 420 26.32 0.77 19.81
CA TRP A 420 25.14 0.39 20.59
C TRP A 420 24.13 1.52 20.82
N ARG A 421 24.54 2.77 20.59
CA ARG A 421 23.66 3.93 20.73
C ARG A 421 23.19 4.41 19.35
N PRO A 422 21.91 4.72 19.14
CA PRO A 422 21.43 5.30 17.87
C PRO A 422 22.19 6.57 17.46
N SER A 423 22.69 7.34 18.42
CA SER A 423 23.54 8.52 18.17
C SER A 423 24.88 8.19 17.53
N ALA A 424 25.44 7.01 17.76
CA ALA A 424 26.72 6.57 17.20
C ALA A 424 26.58 5.92 15.82
N LEU A 425 25.36 5.45 15.46
CA LEU A 425 25.12 4.90 14.12
C LEU A 425 25.20 6.00 13.06
N GLU A 426 25.82 5.70 11.92
CA GLU A 426 25.80 6.57 10.77
C GLU A 426 24.37 6.77 10.22
N THR A 427 24.11 7.92 9.62
CA THR A 427 22.77 8.28 9.12
C THR A 427 22.24 7.30 8.10
N ARG A 428 23.11 6.78 7.19
CA ARG A 428 22.72 5.86 6.13
C ARG A 428 22.25 4.50 6.64
N PRO A 429 22.96 3.78 7.53
CA PRO A 429 22.45 2.56 8.16
C PRO A 429 21.14 2.75 8.93
N LEU A 430 20.98 3.88 9.63
CA LEU A 430 19.74 4.22 10.32
C LEU A 430 18.58 4.43 9.35
N THR A 431 18.82 5.10 8.22
CA THR A 431 17.79 5.28 7.19
C THR A 431 17.35 3.93 6.61
N PHE A 432 18.30 3.02 6.34
CA PHE A 432 17.96 1.67 5.90
C PHE A 432 17.12 0.92 6.93
N ALA A 433 17.52 0.95 8.20
CA ALA A 433 16.78 0.28 9.28
C ALA A 433 15.36 0.85 9.43
N ALA A 434 15.21 2.18 9.41
CA ALA A 434 13.91 2.83 9.55
C ALA A 434 12.97 2.55 8.36
N LEU A 435 13.48 2.60 7.13
CA LEU A 435 12.72 2.25 5.92
C LEU A 435 12.37 0.75 5.89
N TRP A 436 13.27 -0.10 6.35
CA TRP A 436 13.05 -1.54 6.43
C TRP A 436 11.95 -1.87 7.44
N LEU A 437 12.00 -1.27 8.63
CA LEU A 437 10.94 -1.41 9.63
C LEU A 437 9.60 -0.90 9.12
N PHE A 438 9.58 0.26 8.45
CA PHE A 438 8.37 0.78 7.80
C PHE A 438 7.81 -0.21 6.78
N ALA A 439 8.65 -0.72 5.88
CA ALA A 439 8.23 -1.63 4.81
C ALA A 439 7.79 -3.01 5.33
N LEU A 440 8.27 -3.46 6.48
CA LEU A 440 7.82 -4.70 7.13
C LEU A 440 6.61 -4.50 8.03
N ALA A 441 6.55 -3.42 8.79
CA ALA A 441 5.43 -3.14 9.70
C ALA A 441 4.10 -2.98 8.94
N TRP A 442 4.14 -2.39 7.76
CA TRP A 442 2.97 -2.17 6.92
C TRP A 442 2.22 -3.47 6.56
N PRO A 443 2.83 -4.44 5.84
CA PRO A 443 2.16 -5.70 5.55
C PRO A 443 1.88 -6.53 6.81
N ALA A 444 2.71 -6.43 7.86
CA ALA A 444 2.51 -7.13 9.11
C ALA A 444 1.18 -6.76 9.79
N VAL A 445 0.83 -5.48 9.80
CA VAL A 445 -0.46 -5.03 10.35
C VAL A 445 -1.63 -5.53 9.50
N TYR A 446 -1.54 -5.42 8.17
CA TYR A 446 -2.60 -5.92 7.29
C TYR A 446 -2.76 -7.45 7.36
N ALA A 447 -1.66 -8.20 7.47
CA ALA A 447 -1.69 -9.66 7.54
C ALA A 447 -2.46 -10.18 8.75
N LEU A 448 -2.57 -9.41 9.85
CA LEU A 448 -3.38 -9.76 11.00
C LEU A 448 -4.85 -9.97 10.64
N VAL A 449 -5.34 -9.21 9.67
CA VAL A 449 -6.74 -9.21 9.25
C VAL A 449 -6.87 -9.72 7.82
N TYR A 450 -6.35 -8.97 6.85
CA TYR A 450 -6.44 -9.30 5.43
C TYR A 450 -5.37 -8.54 4.63
N LEU A 451 -4.55 -9.25 3.86
CA LEU A 451 -3.48 -8.65 3.05
C LEU A 451 -3.72 -8.93 1.57
N GLU A 452 -3.98 -7.88 0.81
CA GLU A 452 -3.99 -7.89 -0.66
C GLU A 452 -2.73 -7.27 -1.23
N ASP A 453 -2.39 -7.65 -2.47
CA ASP A 453 -1.24 -7.10 -3.19
C ASP A 453 -1.31 -5.57 -3.31
N ARG A 454 -2.52 -4.99 -3.53
CA ARG A 454 -2.72 -3.54 -3.68
C ARG A 454 -2.29 -2.74 -2.44
N TYR A 455 -2.38 -3.34 -1.25
CA TYR A 455 -1.94 -2.67 -0.01
C TYR A 455 -0.43 -2.51 0.07
N LEU A 456 0.33 -3.32 -0.68
CA LEU A 456 1.77 -3.25 -0.75
C LEU A 456 2.30 -2.12 -1.65
N ALA A 457 1.42 -1.41 -2.38
CA ALA A 457 1.81 -0.27 -3.22
C ALA A 457 2.54 0.84 -2.44
N VAL A 458 2.25 0.98 -1.14
CA VAL A 458 2.92 1.93 -0.24
C VAL A 458 4.39 1.55 -0.01
N THR A 459 4.70 0.28 0.12
CA THR A 459 6.00 -0.20 0.64
C THR A 459 6.89 -0.83 -0.41
N THR A 460 6.30 -1.36 -1.48
CA THR A 460 7.03 -1.95 -2.62
C THR A 460 8.15 -1.05 -3.16
N PRO A 461 7.99 0.29 -3.30
CA PRO A 461 9.06 1.15 -3.77
C PRO A 461 10.28 1.14 -2.85
N PHE A 462 10.08 1.03 -1.54
CA PHE A 462 11.18 1.04 -0.57
C PHE A 462 11.95 -0.28 -0.57
N VAL A 463 11.29 -1.39 -0.88
CA VAL A 463 11.98 -2.67 -1.14
C VAL A 463 12.92 -2.54 -2.34
N ALA A 464 12.46 -1.92 -3.43
CA ALA A 464 13.29 -1.65 -4.60
C ALA A 464 14.45 -0.68 -4.27
N VAL A 465 14.17 0.44 -3.57
CA VAL A 465 15.19 1.43 -3.17
C VAL A 465 16.29 0.79 -2.35
N ILE A 466 15.92 0.04 -1.30
CA ILE A 466 16.88 -0.61 -0.40
C ILE A 466 17.64 -1.70 -1.16
N GLY A 467 16.93 -2.58 -1.88
CA GLY A 467 17.56 -3.65 -2.66
C GLY A 467 18.59 -3.12 -3.66
N LEU A 468 18.24 -2.07 -4.42
CA LEU A 468 19.14 -1.41 -5.36
C LEU A 468 20.34 -0.78 -4.66
N ALA A 469 20.14 -0.18 -3.48
CA ALA A 469 21.24 0.43 -2.74
C ALA A 469 22.27 -0.60 -2.26
N PHE A 470 21.86 -1.85 -2.02
CA PHE A 470 22.77 -2.95 -1.71
C PHE A 470 23.43 -3.56 -2.95
N ILE A 471 22.70 -3.68 -4.06
CA ILE A 471 23.19 -4.35 -5.27
C ILE A 471 24.08 -3.44 -6.12
N ALA A 472 23.81 -2.13 -6.16
CA ALA A 472 24.51 -1.19 -7.04
C ALA A 472 26.07 -1.23 -6.94
N PRO A 473 26.69 -1.32 -5.76
CA PRO A 473 28.15 -1.45 -5.65
C PRO A 473 28.68 -2.73 -6.32
N TRP A 474 27.98 -3.86 -6.15
CA TRP A 474 28.37 -5.16 -6.71
C TRP A 474 28.21 -5.20 -8.23
N ALA A 475 27.12 -4.64 -8.76
CA ALA A 475 26.89 -4.55 -10.19
C ALA A 475 28.01 -3.78 -10.91
N GLU A 476 28.52 -2.70 -10.32
CA GLU A 476 29.62 -1.94 -10.90
C GLU A 476 30.96 -2.69 -10.84
N HIS A 477 31.22 -3.37 -9.75
CA HIS A 477 32.40 -4.24 -9.67
C HIS A 477 32.39 -5.31 -10.77
N ALA A 478 31.23 -5.94 -10.98
CA ALA A 478 31.05 -6.93 -12.04
C ALA A 478 31.27 -6.35 -13.43
N VAL A 479 30.69 -5.16 -13.71
CA VAL A 479 30.86 -4.45 -15.00
C VAL A 479 32.33 -4.05 -15.23
N THR A 480 32.99 -3.54 -14.20
CA THR A 480 34.41 -3.14 -14.28
C THR A 480 35.29 -4.37 -14.55
N TRP A 481 35.03 -5.45 -13.82
CA TRP A 481 35.76 -6.71 -14.01
C TRP A 481 35.57 -7.30 -15.42
N LEU A 482 34.35 -7.28 -15.96
CA LEU A 482 34.07 -7.70 -17.33
C LEU A 482 34.81 -6.83 -18.36
N ARG A 483 34.75 -5.50 -18.20
CA ARG A 483 35.46 -4.57 -19.09
C ARG A 483 36.97 -4.81 -19.12
N THR A 484 37.60 -5.08 -17.99
CA THR A 484 39.03 -5.36 -17.91
C THR A 484 39.41 -6.70 -18.52
N ARG A 485 38.48 -7.68 -18.61
CA ARG A 485 38.74 -8.97 -19.23
C ARG A 485 38.45 -9.02 -20.72
N ILE A 486 37.45 -8.24 -21.18
CA ILE A 486 37.02 -8.22 -22.60
C ILE A 486 37.84 -7.24 -23.42
N SER A 487 38.43 -6.20 -22.79
CA SER A 487 39.33 -5.29 -23.50
C SER A 487 40.57 -6.07 -24.00
N PRO A 488 40.78 -6.21 -25.33
CA PRO A 488 41.97 -6.86 -25.82
C PRO A 488 43.19 -6.12 -25.27
N ARG A 489 44.13 -6.85 -24.69
CA ARG A 489 45.45 -6.32 -24.40
C ARG A 489 46.07 -5.99 -25.75
N THR A 490 45.92 -4.72 -26.19
CA THR A 490 46.75 -4.15 -27.25
C THR A 490 48.15 -4.01 -26.66
N GLY A 491 48.96 -5.04 -26.83
CA GLY A 491 50.38 -5.05 -26.65
C GLY A 491 51.07 -4.71 -27.93
#